data_f17cce9ac7bf1964a63698348fa332fe
#
_entry.id   f17cce9ac7bf1964a63698348fa332fe
#
_cell.length_a   1.000
_cell.length_b   1.000
_cell.length_c   1.000
_cell.angle_alpha   90.00
_cell.angle_beta   90.00
_cell.angle_gamma   90.00
#
_symmetry.space_group_name_H-M   'P 1'
#
loop_
_entity.id
_entity.type
_entity.pdbx_description
1 polymer ?
#
loop_
_entity_poly.entity_id
_entity_poly.type
_entity_poly.pdbx_seq_one_letter_code
_entity_poly.pdbx_strand_id
1 'polypeptide(L)'
;VWDEFCYWYVELSKVQHQQGTEQEQRATRRTLARVLETVLRLAHPLLPFITEELWQAVAPIAGRKTHASVMLAAYPQAQTEKIDPGSEAEVQYLKHLAYACRNLRGEMNLSPALRIPLLACGDGERLAALVPYLTMLCKLSAMQIVDEMPTDASAPIAVVGETRLMLQVQIDLAVERERLDKEIARLRGEIGKSESKLANDSFVARAPAAVVEQERKRLTDFVATLAKLQPQRDRLGHG
;
A
#
# COMPACT_ATOMS: atom_id res chain seq x y z
N VAL A 1 0.33 10.76 13.92
CA VAL A 1 0.69 9.41 14.39
C VAL A 1 0.26 8.36 13.40
N TRP A 2 -1.02 8.35 12.96
CA TRP A 2 -1.56 7.30 12.09
C TRP A 2 -0.77 7.17 10.78
N ASP A 3 -0.61 8.24 10.02
CA ASP A 3 0.04 8.20 8.73
C ASP A 3 1.55 7.94 8.83
N GLU A 4 2.27 8.67 9.67
CA GLU A 4 3.72 8.57 9.71
C GLU A 4 4.21 7.39 10.55
N PHE A 5 3.66 7.18 11.75
CA PHE A 5 4.13 6.11 12.62
C PHE A 5 3.52 4.77 12.25
N CYS A 6 2.17 4.66 12.23
CA CYS A 6 1.54 3.36 12.00
C CYS A 6 1.66 2.88 10.56
N TYR A 7 1.47 3.78 9.58
CA TYR A 7 1.45 3.40 8.18
C TYR A 7 2.87 3.28 7.58
N TRP A 8 3.79 4.18 7.94
CA TRP A 8 5.13 4.16 7.37
C TRP A 8 6.18 3.55 8.31
N TYR A 9 6.38 4.13 9.50
CA TYR A 9 7.49 3.72 10.35
C TYR A 9 7.40 2.26 10.79
N VAL A 10 6.21 1.78 11.17
CA VAL A 10 5.99 0.38 11.56
C VAL A 10 6.28 -0.56 10.38
N GLU A 11 5.86 -0.21 9.16
CA GLU A 11 6.17 -1.03 7.98
C GLU A 11 7.67 -1.04 7.66
N LEU A 12 8.32 0.12 7.66
CA LEU A 12 9.77 0.23 7.42
C LEU A 12 10.58 -0.54 8.47
N SER A 13 10.15 -0.50 9.73
CA SER A 13 10.82 -1.20 10.82
C SER A 13 10.84 -2.72 10.66
N LYS A 14 9.89 -3.30 9.91
CA LYS A 14 9.87 -4.74 9.61
C LYS A 14 11.08 -5.17 8.79
N VAL A 15 11.53 -4.35 7.85
CA VAL A 15 12.73 -4.62 7.05
C VAL A 15 13.95 -4.68 7.96
N GLN A 16 14.14 -3.66 8.80
CA GLN A 16 15.26 -3.63 9.74
C GLN A 16 15.22 -4.80 10.73
N HIS A 17 14.01 -5.18 11.17
CA HIS A 17 13.84 -6.31 12.08
C HIS A 17 14.15 -7.66 11.43
N GLN A 18 13.89 -7.82 10.13
CA GLN A 18 14.11 -9.08 9.40
C GLN A 18 15.53 -9.20 8.83
N GLN A 19 16.12 -8.11 8.40
CA GLN A 19 17.37 -8.08 7.63
C GLN A 19 18.51 -7.31 8.31
N GLY A 20 18.21 -6.52 9.32
CA GLY A 20 19.21 -5.74 10.05
C GLY A 20 20.10 -6.58 10.97
N THR A 21 21.25 -6.05 11.32
CA THR A 21 22.13 -6.58 12.35
C THR A 21 21.40 -6.62 13.72
N GLU A 22 21.92 -7.40 14.66
CA GLU A 22 21.35 -7.45 16.02
C GLU A 22 21.28 -6.07 16.69
N GLN A 23 22.28 -5.21 16.42
CA GLN A 23 22.31 -3.85 16.93
C GLN A 23 21.18 -2.99 16.34
N GLU A 24 20.97 -3.05 15.04
CA GLU A 24 19.89 -2.33 14.33
C GLU A 24 18.52 -2.83 14.76
N GLN A 25 18.32 -4.13 14.87
CA GLN A 25 17.09 -4.71 15.38
C GLN A 25 16.78 -4.25 16.81
N ARG A 26 17.79 -4.19 17.67
CA ARG A 26 17.65 -3.69 19.05
C ARG A 26 17.31 -2.21 19.08
N ALA A 27 17.97 -1.40 18.24
CA ALA A 27 17.69 0.03 18.10
C ALA A 27 16.26 0.26 17.62
N THR A 28 15.81 -0.48 16.61
CA THR A 28 14.46 -0.42 16.04
C THR A 28 13.39 -0.76 17.09
N ARG A 29 13.55 -1.87 17.82
CA ARG A 29 12.63 -2.25 18.90
C ARG A 29 12.55 -1.19 20.00
N ARG A 30 13.70 -0.64 20.37
CA ARG A 30 13.76 0.43 21.38
C ARG A 30 13.05 1.70 20.91
N THR A 31 13.21 2.07 19.64
CA THR A 31 12.55 3.24 19.07
C THR A 31 11.04 3.03 19.00
N LEU A 32 10.58 1.87 18.50
CA LEU A 32 9.15 1.52 18.48
C LEU A 32 8.51 1.63 19.87
N ALA A 33 9.13 1.02 20.88
CA ALA A 33 8.61 1.04 22.25
C ALA A 33 8.56 2.46 22.82
N ARG A 34 9.59 3.28 22.57
CA ARG A 34 9.67 4.67 23.06
C ARG A 34 8.68 5.59 22.37
N VAL A 35 8.50 5.45 21.08
CA VAL A 35 7.50 6.25 20.33
C VAL A 35 6.10 5.87 20.80
N LEU A 36 5.80 4.58 20.93
CA LEU A 36 4.51 4.12 21.42
C LEU A 36 4.23 4.64 22.85
N GLU A 37 5.20 4.55 23.74
CA GLU A 37 5.10 5.09 25.11
C GLU A 37 4.78 6.59 25.10
N THR A 38 5.45 7.35 24.23
CA THR A 38 5.20 8.79 24.07
C THR A 38 3.79 9.06 23.54
N VAL A 39 3.33 8.28 22.55
CA VAL A 39 1.97 8.37 21.98
C VAL A 39 0.92 8.10 23.05
N LEU A 40 1.14 7.11 23.92
CA LEU A 40 0.21 6.80 25.01
C LEU A 40 0.08 7.98 26.00
N ARG A 41 1.19 8.65 26.34
CA ARG A 41 1.13 9.86 27.18
C ARG A 41 0.43 11.02 26.48
N LEU A 42 0.67 11.22 25.18
CA LEU A 42 -0.01 12.25 24.38
C LEU A 42 -1.52 12.01 24.30
N ALA A 43 -1.94 10.77 24.15
CA ALA A 43 -3.35 10.40 23.99
C ALA A 43 -4.11 10.31 25.34
N HIS A 44 -3.40 10.22 26.47
CA HIS A 44 -4.00 9.96 27.78
C HIS A 44 -5.11 10.95 28.18
N PRO A 45 -5.01 12.26 27.95
CA PRO A 45 -6.09 13.18 28.26
C PRO A 45 -7.41 12.91 27.53
N LEU A 46 -7.34 12.23 26.39
CA LEU A 46 -8.51 11.92 25.55
C LEU A 46 -9.02 10.48 25.78
N LEU A 47 -8.12 9.56 26.10
CA LEU A 47 -8.40 8.12 26.20
C LEU A 47 -7.79 7.52 27.48
N PRO A 48 -8.21 7.98 28.69
CA PRO A 48 -7.49 7.71 29.94
C PRO A 48 -7.39 6.21 30.28
N PHE A 49 -8.45 5.43 30.06
CA PHE A 49 -8.48 4.04 30.50
C PHE A 49 -7.56 3.13 29.67
N ILE A 50 -7.72 3.16 28.35
CA ILE A 50 -6.93 2.30 27.46
C ILE A 50 -5.45 2.69 27.44
N THR A 51 -5.14 3.98 27.53
CA THR A 51 -3.74 4.44 27.56
C THR A 51 -3.05 4.12 28.87
N GLU A 52 -3.75 4.13 30.00
CA GLU A 52 -3.20 3.65 31.28
C GLU A 52 -2.84 2.17 31.19
N GLU A 53 -3.79 1.34 30.76
CA GLU A 53 -3.60 -0.12 30.64
C GLU A 53 -2.39 -0.45 29.74
N LEU A 54 -2.35 0.14 28.55
CA LEU A 54 -1.25 -0.08 27.60
C LEU A 54 0.07 0.49 28.13
N TRP A 55 0.05 1.65 28.80
CA TRP A 55 1.25 2.27 29.34
C TRP A 55 1.90 1.44 30.44
N GLN A 56 1.10 0.80 31.28
CA GLN A 56 1.60 -0.11 32.32
C GLN A 56 2.45 -1.26 31.71
N ALA A 57 2.09 -1.74 30.53
CA ALA A 57 2.82 -2.77 29.81
C ALA A 57 4.03 -2.22 29.02
N VAL A 58 3.86 -1.08 28.33
CA VAL A 58 4.84 -0.54 27.39
C VAL A 58 5.95 0.25 28.06
N ALA A 59 5.64 1.04 29.12
CA ALA A 59 6.61 1.91 29.77
C ALA A 59 7.81 1.17 30.39
N PRO A 60 7.68 -0.01 31.00
CA PRO A 60 8.82 -0.83 31.43
C PRO A 60 9.71 -1.24 30.27
N ILE A 61 9.13 -1.70 29.15
CA ILE A 61 9.85 -2.12 27.95
C ILE A 61 10.61 -0.94 27.33
N ALA A 62 9.99 0.24 27.32
CA ALA A 62 10.62 1.47 26.85
C ALA A 62 11.71 2.01 27.80
N GLY A 63 11.83 1.46 29.02
CA GLY A 63 12.70 1.97 30.09
C GLY A 63 12.26 3.35 30.60
N ARG A 64 10.95 3.61 30.61
CA ARG A 64 10.38 4.94 30.97
C ARG A 64 9.31 4.89 32.04
N LYS A 65 9.16 3.78 32.73
CA LYS A 65 8.22 3.67 33.85
C LYS A 65 8.82 4.33 35.11
N THR A 66 8.60 5.62 35.24
CA THR A 66 9.10 6.43 36.37
C THR A 66 8.05 6.67 37.44
N HIS A 67 6.76 6.37 37.18
CA HIS A 67 5.64 6.61 38.07
C HIS A 67 4.68 5.40 38.10
N ALA A 68 3.81 5.37 39.10
CA ALA A 68 2.80 4.31 39.24
C ALA A 68 1.70 4.36 38.16
N SER A 69 1.41 5.55 37.65
CA SER A 69 0.38 5.82 36.65
C SER A 69 0.91 6.79 35.59
N VAL A 70 0.41 6.69 34.38
CA VAL A 70 0.70 7.64 33.29
C VAL A 70 0.23 9.05 33.61
N MET A 71 -0.81 9.21 34.44
CA MET A 71 -1.29 10.52 34.93
C MET A 71 -0.22 11.33 35.65
N LEU A 72 0.74 10.67 36.30
CA LEU A 72 1.84 11.30 37.01
C LEU A 72 3.07 11.53 36.16
N ALA A 73 3.11 10.95 34.99
CA ALA A 73 4.23 11.09 34.03
C ALA A 73 4.18 12.49 33.37
N ALA A 74 5.36 13.09 33.18
CA ALA A 74 5.44 14.38 32.50
C ALA A 74 4.83 14.31 31.09
N TYR A 75 4.03 15.31 30.72
CA TYR A 75 3.49 15.41 29.36
C TYR A 75 4.61 15.58 28.33
N PRO A 76 4.57 14.89 27.18
CA PRO A 76 5.65 14.93 26.21
C PRO A 76 5.92 16.34 25.69
N GLN A 77 7.19 16.69 25.60
CA GLN A 77 7.66 17.93 25.01
C GLN A 77 8.38 17.64 23.69
N ALA A 78 8.28 18.56 22.73
CA ALA A 78 9.01 18.47 21.48
C ALA A 78 10.53 18.52 21.75
N GLN A 79 11.27 17.65 21.07
CA GLN A 79 12.73 17.55 21.15
C GLN A 79 13.32 17.91 19.78
N THR A 80 13.35 19.21 19.48
CA THR A 80 13.76 19.75 18.18
C THR A 80 15.18 19.38 17.80
N GLU A 81 16.04 19.18 18.80
CA GLU A 81 17.43 18.73 18.65
C GLU A 81 17.56 17.30 18.08
N LYS A 82 16.48 16.55 18.07
CA LYS A 82 16.42 15.18 17.50
C LYS A 82 15.86 15.12 16.09
N ILE A 83 15.48 16.26 15.56
CA ILE A 83 15.01 16.32 14.15
C ILE A 83 16.24 16.23 13.26
N ASP A 84 16.24 15.26 12.36
CA ASP A 84 17.28 15.05 11.35
C ASP A 84 16.68 15.30 9.96
N PRO A 85 16.90 16.49 9.37
CA PRO A 85 16.36 16.83 8.06
C PRO A 85 16.86 15.91 6.94
N GLY A 86 18.10 15.38 7.07
CA GLY A 86 18.66 14.43 6.11
C GLY A 86 17.87 13.12 6.09
N SER A 87 17.71 12.50 7.25
CA SER A 87 16.92 11.29 7.39
C SER A 87 15.45 11.50 6.98
N GLU A 88 14.87 12.66 7.28
CA GLU A 88 13.52 13.00 6.85
C GLU A 88 13.40 13.07 5.33
N ALA A 89 14.35 13.72 4.65
CA ALA A 89 14.40 13.82 3.20
C ALA A 89 14.54 12.42 2.54
N GLU A 90 15.37 11.52 3.09
CA GLU A 90 15.51 10.16 2.59
C GLU A 90 14.21 9.33 2.74
N VAL A 91 13.54 9.45 3.88
CA VAL A 91 12.24 8.78 4.08
C VAL A 91 11.17 9.34 3.13
N GLN A 92 11.14 10.66 2.91
CA GLN A 92 10.20 11.25 1.94
C GLN A 92 10.49 10.78 0.51
N TYR A 93 11.76 10.70 0.14
CA TYR A 93 12.14 10.16 -1.17
C TYR A 93 11.70 8.70 -1.34
N LEU A 94 11.95 7.84 -0.36
CA LEU A 94 11.45 6.46 -0.34
C LEU A 94 9.93 6.39 -0.48
N LYS A 95 9.19 7.26 0.21
CA LYS A 95 7.72 7.34 0.13
C LYS A 95 7.27 7.70 -1.29
N HIS A 96 7.91 8.68 -1.93
CA HIS A 96 7.61 9.07 -3.31
C HIS A 96 7.86 7.93 -4.29
N LEU A 97 8.97 7.20 -4.16
CA LEU A 97 9.25 6.02 -4.99
C LEU A 97 8.20 4.92 -4.78
N ALA A 98 7.81 4.67 -3.53
CA ALA A 98 6.79 3.68 -3.22
C ALA A 98 5.41 4.06 -3.77
N TYR A 99 5.03 5.33 -3.71
CA TYR A 99 3.79 5.83 -4.33
C TYR A 99 3.84 5.72 -5.85
N ALA A 100 4.94 6.12 -6.48
CA ALA A 100 5.12 6.00 -7.93
C ALA A 100 5.00 4.54 -8.39
N CYS A 101 5.63 3.61 -7.69
CA CYS A 101 5.52 2.18 -7.96
C CYS A 101 4.07 1.66 -7.80
N ARG A 102 3.35 2.10 -6.77
CA ARG A 102 1.94 1.72 -6.56
C ARG A 102 1.03 2.30 -7.64
N ASN A 103 1.29 3.52 -8.10
CA ASN A 103 0.55 4.13 -9.20
C ASN A 103 0.76 3.36 -10.51
N LEU A 104 2.02 3.00 -10.85
CA LEU A 104 2.31 2.13 -11.99
C LEU A 104 1.54 0.81 -11.92
N ARG A 105 1.49 0.17 -10.75
CA ARG A 105 0.69 -1.04 -10.54
C ARG A 105 -0.79 -0.81 -10.79
N GLY A 106 -1.32 0.33 -10.35
CA GLY A 106 -2.71 0.73 -10.59
C GLY A 106 -3.02 0.98 -12.06
N GLU A 107 -2.16 1.74 -12.75
CA GLU A 107 -2.28 2.04 -14.18
C GLU A 107 -2.25 0.78 -15.05
N MET A 108 -1.38 -0.17 -14.66
CA MET A 108 -1.26 -1.47 -15.34
C MET A 108 -2.32 -2.48 -14.87
N ASN A 109 -3.21 -2.10 -13.94
CA ASN A 109 -4.25 -2.96 -13.36
C ASN A 109 -3.72 -4.29 -12.82
N LEU A 110 -2.55 -4.26 -12.16
CA LEU A 110 -1.88 -5.44 -11.63
C LEU A 110 -2.46 -5.86 -10.30
N SER A 111 -2.63 -7.18 -10.12
CA SER A 111 -3.10 -7.72 -8.85
C SER A 111 -2.18 -7.31 -7.69
N PRO A 112 -2.74 -6.87 -6.54
CA PRO A 112 -1.94 -6.55 -5.35
C PRO A 112 -1.14 -7.75 -4.79
N ALA A 113 -1.51 -8.97 -5.13
CA ALA A 113 -0.82 -10.19 -4.70
C ALA A 113 0.40 -10.53 -5.57
N LEU A 114 0.44 -10.03 -6.80
CA LEU A 114 1.49 -10.38 -7.76
C LEU A 114 2.81 -9.69 -7.40
N ARG A 115 3.91 -10.47 -7.34
CA ARG A 115 5.26 -9.94 -7.18
C ARG A 115 5.88 -9.73 -8.56
N ILE A 116 6.40 -8.52 -8.81
CA ILE A 116 6.86 -8.09 -10.13
C ILE A 116 8.25 -7.48 -10.00
N PRO A 117 9.17 -7.73 -10.94
CA PRO A 117 10.45 -7.07 -10.97
C PRO A 117 10.29 -5.57 -11.29
N LEU A 118 11.14 -4.75 -10.68
CA LEU A 118 11.25 -3.31 -10.92
C LEU A 118 12.62 -2.99 -11.51
N LEU A 119 12.64 -2.22 -12.59
CA LEU A 119 13.84 -1.49 -13.03
C LEU A 119 13.82 -0.09 -12.45
N ALA A 120 14.96 0.35 -11.95
CA ALA A 120 15.16 1.70 -11.46
C ALA A 120 16.44 2.29 -12.10
N CYS A 121 16.35 3.50 -12.61
CA CYS A 121 17.46 4.26 -13.14
C CYS A 121 17.58 5.58 -12.36
N GLY A 122 18.77 5.90 -11.87
CA GLY A 122 19.03 7.08 -11.06
C GLY A 122 20.30 6.93 -10.23
N ASP A 123 20.39 7.59 -9.09
CA ASP A 123 21.51 7.44 -8.16
C ASP A 123 21.59 6.00 -7.64
N GLY A 124 22.54 5.24 -8.16
CA GLY A 124 22.68 3.81 -7.89
C GLY A 124 22.97 3.49 -6.43
N GLU A 125 23.82 4.27 -5.76
CA GLU A 125 24.16 4.05 -4.35
C GLU A 125 22.96 4.32 -3.44
N ARG A 126 22.30 5.44 -3.66
CA ARG A 126 21.09 5.81 -2.94
C ARG A 126 19.95 4.80 -3.15
N LEU A 127 19.75 4.37 -4.39
CA LEU A 127 18.73 3.35 -4.72
C LEU A 127 19.06 1.99 -4.10
N ALA A 128 20.33 1.58 -4.09
CA ALA A 128 20.77 0.31 -3.50
C ALA A 128 20.41 0.21 -2.00
N ALA A 129 20.56 1.31 -1.26
CA ALA A 129 20.17 1.38 0.15
C ALA A 129 18.64 1.22 0.36
N LEU A 130 17.84 1.57 -0.65
CA LEU A 130 16.37 1.52 -0.59
C LEU A 130 15.76 0.22 -1.13
N VAL A 131 16.55 -0.65 -1.79
CA VAL A 131 16.08 -1.93 -2.37
C VAL A 131 15.28 -2.77 -1.39
N PRO A 132 15.74 -3.03 -0.14
CA PRO A 132 15.00 -3.88 0.79
C PRO A 132 13.61 -3.31 1.14
N TYR A 133 13.54 -1.99 1.31
CA TYR A 133 12.31 -1.28 1.67
C TYR A 133 11.31 -1.28 0.51
N LEU A 134 11.76 -0.92 -0.70
CA LEU A 134 10.91 -0.92 -1.90
C LEU A 134 10.42 -2.32 -2.25
N THR A 135 11.27 -3.33 -2.12
CA THR A 135 10.92 -4.73 -2.36
C THR A 135 9.76 -5.17 -1.47
N MET A 136 9.80 -4.82 -0.20
CA MET A 136 8.72 -5.14 0.73
C MET A 136 7.48 -4.29 0.52
N LEU A 137 7.62 -2.95 0.46
CA LEU A 137 6.51 -2.00 0.38
C LEU A 137 5.71 -2.11 -0.93
N CYS A 138 6.39 -2.42 -2.03
CA CYS A 138 5.81 -2.49 -3.37
C CYS A 138 5.57 -3.94 -3.83
N LYS A 139 5.84 -4.93 -2.98
CA LYS A 139 5.72 -6.37 -3.31
C LYS A 139 6.48 -6.72 -4.59
N LEU A 140 7.75 -6.35 -4.64
CA LEU A 140 8.59 -6.68 -5.78
C LEU A 140 9.12 -8.12 -5.66
N SER A 141 9.35 -8.78 -6.81
CA SER A 141 10.10 -10.04 -6.86
C SER A 141 11.62 -9.79 -6.85
N ALA A 142 12.04 -8.70 -7.51
CA ALA A 142 13.41 -8.21 -7.56
C ALA A 142 13.41 -6.72 -7.88
N MET A 143 14.51 -6.03 -7.60
CA MET A 143 14.77 -4.68 -8.07
C MET A 143 16.15 -4.66 -8.71
N GLN A 144 16.23 -4.16 -9.94
CA GLN A 144 17.47 -3.99 -10.68
C GLN A 144 17.73 -2.51 -10.90
N ILE A 145 18.93 -2.08 -10.59
CA ILE A 145 19.37 -0.71 -10.84
C ILE A 145 20.10 -0.74 -12.17
N VAL A 146 19.72 0.13 -13.09
CA VAL A 146 20.25 0.22 -14.44
C VAL A 146 20.71 1.64 -14.74
N ASP A 147 21.72 1.77 -15.60
CA ASP A 147 22.22 3.09 -16.01
C ASP A 147 21.24 3.80 -16.95
N GLU A 148 20.57 3.02 -17.81
CA GLU A 148 19.59 3.53 -18.76
C GLU A 148 18.34 2.64 -18.80
N MET A 149 17.17 3.28 -18.99
CA MET A 149 15.93 2.54 -19.18
C MET A 149 15.86 1.95 -20.59
N PRO A 150 15.31 0.72 -20.75
CA PRO A 150 15.11 0.11 -22.07
C PRO A 150 14.25 1.01 -22.97
N THR A 151 14.71 1.28 -24.19
CA THR A 151 14.02 2.13 -25.18
C THR A 151 12.81 1.42 -25.81
N ASP A 152 12.82 0.10 -25.86
CA ASP A 152 11.75 -0.70 -26.49
C ASP A 152 10.63 -1.10 -25.52
N ALA A 153 10.63 -0.56 -24.30
CA ALA A 153 9.65 -0.90 -23.30
C ALA A 153 8.31 -0.21 -23.58
N SER A 154 7.29 -0.98 -23.91
CA SER A 154 5.90 -0.52 -23.97
C SER A 154 5.28 -0.27 -22.57
N ALA A 155 6.02 -0.58 -21.51
CA ALA A 155 5.57 -0.41 -20.13
C ALA A 155 5.67 1.08 -19.69
N PRO A 156 4.71 1.57 -18.91
CA PRO A 156 4.74 2.94 -18.40
C PRO A 156 5.94 3.16 -17.46
N ILE A 157 6.53 4.35 -17.55
CA ILE A 157 7.64 4.80 -16.71
C ILE A 157 7.14 5.88 -15.77
N ALA A 158 7.35 5.70 -14.47
CA ALA A 158 7.15 6.75 -13.48
C ALA A 158 8.46 7.49 -13.23
N VAL A 159 8.37 8.81 -13.02
CA VAL A 159 9.51 9.69 -12.75
C VAL A 159 9.35 10.32 -11.37
N VAL A 160 10.39 10.22 -10.56
CA VAL A 160 10.46 10.82 -9.21
C VAL A 160 11.79 11.58 -9.12
N GLY A 161 11.76 12.90 -9.29
CA GLY A 161 12.96 13.68 -9.46
C GLY A 161 13.77 13.21 -10.68
N GLU A 162 15.01 12.79 -10.46
CA GLU A 162 15.87 12.23 -11.51
C GLU A 162 15.71 10.70 -11.66
N THR A 163 14.98 10.06 -10.76
CA THR A 163 14.80 8.60 -10.77
C THR A 163 13.63 8.19 -11.66
N ARG A 164 13.86 7.20 -12.49
CA ARG A 164 12.87 6.55 -13.35
C ARG A 164 12.61 5.14 -12.86
N LEU A 165 11.34 4.76 -12.83
CA LEU A 165 10.89 3.44 -12.38
C LEU A 165 10.06 2.79 -13.47
N MET A 166 10.28 1.51 -13.73
CA MET A 166 9.50 0.71 -14.68
C MET A 166 9.27 -0.69 -14.13
N LEU A 167 8.02 -1.13 -14.09
CA LEU A 167 7.69 -2.51 -13.73
C LEU A 167 7.91 -3.42 -14.94
N GLN A 168 8.73 -4.46 -14.75
CA GLN A 168 8.93 -5.49 -15.78
C GLN A 168 7.83 -6.54 -15.64
N VAL A 169 6.74 -6.32 -16.34
CA VAL A 169 5.68 -7.32 -16.40
C VAL A 169 6.01 -8.26 -17.57
N GLN A 170 6.58 -9.42 -17.25
CA GLN A 170 6.44 -10.56 -18.14
C GLN A 170 4.99 -11.04 -18.02
N ILE A 171 4.10 -10.40 -18.76
CA ILE A 171 2.73 -10.90 -18.87
C ILE A 171 2.87 -12.18 -19.69
N ASP A 172 2.63 -13.32 -19.06
CA ASP A 172 2.22 -14.48 -19.82
C ASP A 172 0.87 -14.12 -20.43
N LEU A 173 0.93 -13.64 -21.67
CA LEU A 173 -0.23 -13.12 -22.40
C LEU A 173 -1.36 -14.16 -22.44
N ALA A 174 -1.03 -15.46 -22.42
CA ALA A 174 -2.00 -16.53 -22.40
C ALA A 174 -2.72 -16.62 -21.04
N VAL A 175 -2.00 -16.56 -19.93
CA VAL A 175 -2.57 -16.60 -18.58
C VAL A 175 -3.41 -15.36 -18.29
N GLU A 176 -2.93 -14.19 -18.67
CA GLU A 176 -3.68 -12.94 -18.47
C GLU A 176 -4.94 -12.87 -19.36
N ARG A 177 -4.86 -13.35 -20.59
CA ARG A 177 -6.00 -13.49 -21.47
C ARG A 177 -7.04 -14.43 -20.90
N GLU A 178 -6.64 -15.60 -20.40
CA GLU A 178 -7.56 -16.55 -19.76
C GLU A 178 -8.23 -15.95 -18.52
N ARG A 179 -7.49 -15.19 -17.71
CA ARG A 179 -8.02 -14.47 -16.56
C ARG A 179 -9.08 -13.45 -16.96
N LEU A 180 -8.78 -12.63 -17.98
CA LEU A 180 -9.71 -11.63 -18.50
C LEU A 180 -10.94 -12.29 -19.14
N ASP A 181 -10.78 -13.37 -19.89
CA ASP A 181 -11.90 -14.12 -20.49
C ASP A 181 -12.83 -14.69 -19.40
N LYS A 182 -12.29 -15.24 -18.30
CA LYS A 182 -13.08 -15.71 -17.15
C LYS A 182 -13.85 -14.57 -16.48
N GLU A 183 -13.22 -13.43 -16.24
CA GLU A 183 -13.86 -12.29 -15.59
C GLU A 183 -14.92 -11.64 -16.49
N ILE A 184 -14.66 -11.51 -17.79
CA ILE A 184 -15.65 -11.06 -18.79
C ILE A 184 -16.86 -12.00 -18.83
N ALA A 185 -16.63 -13.32 -18.84
CA ALA A 185 -17.71 -14.30 -18.81
C ALA A 185 -18.55 -14.20 -17.52
N ARG A 186 -17.91 -14.02 -16.37
CA ARG A 186 -18.58 -13.79 -15.08
C ARG A 186 -19.45 -12.54 -15.13
N LEU A 187 -18.90 -11.41 -15.57
CA LEU A 187 -19.62 -10.14 -15.66
C LEU A 187 -20.83 -10.22 -16.62
N ARG A 188 -20.66 -10.87 -17.78
CA ARG A 188 -21.77 -11.11 -18.71
C ARG A 188 -22.89 -11.94 -18.08
N GLY A 189 -22.53 -12.95 -17.28
CA GLY A 189 -23.48 -13.73 -16.52
C GLY A 189 -24.26 -12.91 -15.47
N GLU A 190 -23.57 -12.04 -14.74
CA GLU A 190 -24.20 -11.14 -13.76
C GLU A 190 -25.08 -10.07 -14.42
N ILE A 191 -24.64 -9.49 -15.54
CA ILE A 191 -25.45 -8.57 -16.36
C ILE A 191 -26.74 -9.25 -16.80
N GLY A 192 -26.67 -10.44 -17.39
CA GLY A 192 -27.85 -11.18 -17.83
C GLY A 192 -28.82 -11.51 -16.69
N LYS A 193 -28.31 -11.84 -15.49
CA LYS A 193 -29.16 -12.04 -14.30
C LYS A 193 -29.88 -10.75 -13.88
N SER A 194 -29.15 -9.62 -13.82
CA SER A 194 -29.70 -8.32 -13.44
C SER A 194 -30.75 -7.83 -14.48
N GLU A 195 -30.45 -7.98 -15.77
CA GLU A 195 -31.37 -7.67 -16.86
C GLU A 195 -32.67 -8.51 -16.77
N SER A 196 -32.51 -9.83 -16.58
CA SER A 196 -33.67 -10.74 -16.45
C SER A 196 -34.54 -10.39 -15.23
N LYS A 197 -33.95 -10.00 -14.11
CA LYS A 197 -34.70 -9.53 -12.93
C LYS A 197 -35.42 -8.22 -13.20
N LEU A 198 -34.76 -7.26 -13.84
CA LEU A 198 -35.35 -5.95 -14.15
C LEU A 198 -36.39 -6.00 -15.27
N ALA A 199 -36.32 -6.99 -16.15
CA ALA A 199 -37.32 -7.27 -17.18
C ALA A 199 -38.57 -8.03 -16.65
N ASN A 200 -38.50 -8.51 -15.40
CA ASN A 200 -39.63 -9.21 -14.79
C ASN A 200 -40.58 -8.18 -14.12
N ASP A 201 -41.70 -7.89 -14.78
CA ASP A 201 -42.71 -6.93 -14.30
C ASP A 201 -43.20 -7.24 -12.88
N SER A 202 -43.31 -8.52 -12.54
CA SER A 202 -43.79 -8.93 -11.21
C SER A 202 -42.73 -8.65 -10.12
N PHE A 203 -41.47 -8.71 -10.45
CA PHE A 203 -40.37 -8.32 -9.53
C PHE A 203 -40.38 -6.80 -9.34
N VAL A 204 -40.43 -6.04 -10.43
CA VAL A 204 -40.39 -4.57 -10.39
C VAL A 204 -41.59 -3.99 -9.65
N ALA A 205 -42.75 -4.59 -9.80
CA ALA A 205 -43.99 -4.13 -9.16
C ALA A 205 -44.08 -4.49 -7.65
N ARG A 206 -43.44 -5.58 -7.21
CA ARG A 206 -43.56 -6.09 -5.82
C ARG A 206 -42.37 -5.79 -4.95
N ALA A 207 -41.17 -5.60 -5.53
CA ALA A 207 -39.98 -5.30 -4.77
C ALA A 207 -40.00 -3.85 -4.24
N PRO A 208 -39.43 -3.58 -3.06
CA PRO A 208 -39.21 -2.22 -2.59
C PRO A 208 -38.39 -1.39 -3.60
N ALA A 209 -38.76 -0.14 -3.80
CA ALA A 209 -38.11 0.75 -4.78
C ALA A 209 -36.59 0.81 -4.59
N ALA A 210 -36.10 0.79 -3.33
CA ALA A 210 -34.68 0.77 -3.01
C ALA A 210 -33.95 -0.47 -3.55
N VAL A 211 -34.59 -1.64 -3.58
CA VAL A 211 -34.02 -2.90 -4.10
C VAL A 211 -33.93 -2.85 -5.63
N VAL A 212 -34.97 -2.32 -6.29
CA VAL A 212 -34.97 -2.15 -7.75
C VAL A 212 -33.87 -1.16 -8.16
N GLU A 213 -33.73 -0.05 -7.45
CA GLU A 213 -32.67 0.95 -7.72
C GLU A 213 -31.27 0.40 -7.46
N GLN A 214 -31.11 -0.39 -6.42
CA GLN A 214 -29.85 -1.08 -6.16
C GLN A 214 -29.48 -2.05 -7.29
N GLU A 215 -30.46 -2.80 -7.83
CA GLU A 215 -30.19 -3.72 -8.95
C GLU A 215 -29.86 -2.97 -10.24
N ARG A 216 -30.49 -1.81 -10.51
CA ARG A 216 -30.15 -0.93 -11.64
C ARG A 216 -28.72 -0.40 -11.51
N LYS A 217 -28.33 0.06 -10.31
CA LYS A 217 -26.97 0.53 -10.05
C LYS A 217 -25.95 -0.59 -10.28
N ARG A 218 -26.20 -1.82 -9.77
CA ARG A 218 -25.32 -2.98 -10.00
C ARG A 218 -25.16 -3.28 -11.49
N LEU A 219 -26.24 -3.24 -12.26
CA LEU A 219 -26.21 -3.43 -13.71
C LEU A 219 -25.32 -2.39 -14.37
N THR A 220 -25.48 -1.12 -14.03
CA THR A 220 -24.65 -0.01 -14.54
C THR A 220 -23.17 -0.23 -14.22
N ASP A 221 -22.84 -0.62 -12.97
CA ASP A 221 -21.47 -0.86 -12.52
C ASP A 221 -20.85 -2.06 -13.25
N PHE A 222 -21.59 -3.14 -13.49
CA PHE A 222 -21.11 -4.30 -14.24
C PHE A 222 -20.86 -3.97 -15.72
N VAL A 223 -21.77 -3.23 -16.36
CA VAL A 223 -21.61 -2.79 -17.76
C VAL A 223 -20.40 -1.86 -17.89
N ALA A 224 -20.22 -0.90 -16.97
CA ALA A 224 -19.07 -0.01 -16.96
C ALA A 224 -17.74 -0.78 -16.77
N THR A 225 -17.74 -1.81 -15.92
CA THR A 225 -16.58 -2.67 -15.69
C THR A 225 -16.27 -3.51 -16.93
N LEU A 226 -17.28 -4.12 -17.56
CA LEU A 226 -17.14 -4.88 -18.79
C LEU A 226 -16.54 -4.03 -19.91
N ALA A 227 -17.03 -2.80 -20.08
CA ALA A 227 -16.54 -1.85 -21.07
C ALA A 227 -15.04 -1.49 -20.90
N LYS A 228 -14.52 -1.56 -19.67
CA LYS A 228 -13.09 -1.35 -19.38
C LYS A 228 -12.24 -2.59 -19.66
N LEU A 229 -12.75 -3.80 -19.38
CA LEU A 229 -11.99 -5.04 -19.51
C LEU A 229 -11.91 -5.54 -20.95
N GLN A 230 -12.93 -5.32 -21.77
CA GLN A 230 -13.00 -5.79 -23.14
C GLN A 230 -11.87 -5.25 -24.03
N PRO A 231 -11.57 -3.92 -24.06
CA PRO A 231 -10.44 -3.39 -24.80
C PRO A 231 -9.08 -3.89 -24.29
N GLN A 232 -8.94 -4.17 -22.99
CA GLN A 232 -7.71 -4.74 -22.44
C GLN A 232 -7.46 -6.14 -22.98
N ARG A 233 -8.49 -6.98 -22.98
CA ARG A 233 -8.44 -8.34 -23.55
C ARG A 233 -8.12 -8.33 -25.02
N ASP A 234 -8.73 -7.41 -25.80
CA ASP A 234 -8.55 -7.33 -27.25
C ASP A 234 -7.13 -6.91 -27.64
N ARG A 235 -6.48 -6.03 -26.84
CA ARG A 235 -5.07 -5.69 -27.00
C ARG A 235 -4.12 -6.88 -26.83
N LEU A 236 -4.47 -7.83 -25.96
CA LEU A 236 -3.69 -9.07 -25.75
C LEU A 236 -3.89 -10.11 -26.86
N GLY A 237 -4.79 -9.88 -27.79
CA GLY A 237 -5.11 -10.79 -28.90
C GLY A 237 -4.44 -10.45 -30.23
N HIS A 238 -3.71 -9.34 -30.33
CA HIS A 238 -3.09 -8.83 -31.55
C HIS A 238 -1.55 -8.87 -31.51
N GLY A 239 -0.95 -9.61 -30.56
CA GLY A 239 0.49 -9.85 -30.45
C GLY A 239 0.88 -11.28 -30.83
#